data_5ee81daea1fb9502270480e95f0b608b
#
_entry.id   5ee81daea1fb9502270480e95f0b608b
#
_cell.length_a   1.000
_cell.length_b   1.000
_cell.length_c   1.000
_cell.angle_alpha   90.00
_cell.angle_beta   90.00
_cell.angle_gamma   90.00
#
_symmetry.space_group_name_H-M   'P 1'
#
loop_
_entity.id
_entity.type
_entity.pdbx_description
1 polymer ?
#
loop_
_entity_poly.entity_id
_entity_poly.type
_entity_poly.pdbx_seq_one_letter_code
_entity_poly.pdbx_strand_id
1 'polypeptide(L)'
;MELKTNAFRARFAPEANNFVSLVNLATGDDYIKAAPRGPLVELYALADGEKKKLLPGVPGMSAGAGFLEISYTEFGGLPIGMTVRCTAENDRLCIRARMENHSAADVVEVLMPHIGGVYLGEDYADDAIIYPHHAGERTRNPVMGYGVNKKDFWRASSVAFGDIYRREINYCGLASMSWMYYYDAENGLYIGSHDARFPVTGVIAETSGSAEDPW
;
A
#
# COMPACT_ATOMS: atom_id res chain seq x y z
N MET A 1 -7.21 0.74 17.13
CA MET A 1 -6.69 -0.58 17.51
C MET A 1 -5.19 -0.61 17.26
N GLU A 2 -4.43 -1.34 18.07
CA GLU A 2 -2.96 -1.31 18.00
C GLU A 2 -2.39 -2.72 17.86
N LEU A 3 -1.37 -2.83 17.00
CA LEU A 3 -0.50 -4.00 16.86
C LEU A 3 0.94 -3.59 17.17
N LYS A 4 1.67 -4.45 17.87
CA LYS A 4 3.07 -4.20 18.22
C LYS A 4 3.92 -5.41 17.85
N THR A 5 4.97 -5.15 17.10
CA THR A 5 6.07 -6.08 16.81
C THR A 5 7.30 -5.71 17.64
N ASN A 6 8.44 -6.36 17.43
CA ASN A 6 9.71 -5.91 18.00
C ASN A 6 10.23 -4.62 17.37
N ALA A 7 9.88 -4.35 16.10
CA ALA A 7 10.36 -3.20 15.33
C ALA A 7 9.35 -2.06 15.22
N PHE A 8 8.05 -2.36 15.18
CA PHE A 8 7.01 -1.38 14.89
C PHE A 8 5.85 -1.44 15.87
N ARG A 9 5.22 -0.29 16.02
CA ARG A 9 3.88 -0.15 16.61
C ARG A 9 2.96 0.47 15.57
N ALA A 10 1.95 -0.27 15.14
CA ALA A 10 0.98 0.15 14.14
C ALA A 10 -0.39 0.39 14.77
N ARG A 11 -1.03 1.51 14.46
CA ARG A 11 -2.37 1.86 14.92
C ARG A 11 -3.34 1.94 13.74
N PHE A 12 -4.39 1.13 13.79
CA PHE A 12 -5.49 1.16 12.85
C PHE A 12 -6.65 2.00 13.41
N ALA A 13 -7.24 2.86 12.58
CA ALA A 13 -8.41 3.67 12.90
C ALA A 13 -9.60 3.19 12.07
N PRO A 14 -10.68 2.70 12.71
CA PRO A 14 -11.87 2.22 12.01
C PRO A 14 -12.54 3.29 11.15
N GLU A 15 -12.56 4.54 11.64
CA GLU A 15 -13.14 5.68 10.95
C GLU A 15 -12.39 6.07 9.66
N ALA A 16 -11.07 5.84 9.63
CA ALA A 16 -10.24 6.01 8.44
C ALA A 16 -10.20 4.74 7.59
N ASN A 17 -10.69 3.62 8.13
CA ASN A 17 -10.59 2.28 7.52
C ASN A 17 -9.15 1.95 7.06
N ASN A 18 -8.14 2.41 7.84
CA ASN A 18 -6.73 2.29 7.47
C ASN A 18 -5.82 2.42 8.70
N PHE A 19 -4.53 2.11 8.49
CA PHE A 19 -3.50 2.49 9.44
C PHE A 19 -3.29 4.00 9.42
N VAL A 20 -3.20 4.59 10.62
CA VAL A 20 -3.02 6.04 10.84
C VAL A 20 -1.77 6.35 11.63
N SER A 21 -0.99 5.34 11.98
CA SER A 21 0.31 5.47 12.65
C SER A 21 1.10 4.18 12.44
N LEU A 22 2.39 4.32 12.12
CA LEU A 22 3.35 3.23 12.01
C LEU A 22 4.69 3.71 12.59
N VAL A 23 4.85 3.52 13.90
CA VAL A 23 6.03 4.02 14.63
C VAL A 23 7.16 3.00 14.57
N ASN A 24 8.33 3.41 14.12
CA ASN A 24 9.58 2.68 14.28
C ASN A 24 10.00 2.73 15.76
N LEU A 25 10.10 1.59 16.43
CA LEU A 25 10.43 1.54 17.85
C LEU A 25 11.89 1.84 18.17
N ALA A 26 12.79 1.76 17.19
CA ALA A 26 14.20 2.06 17.38
C ALA A 26 14.48 3.58 17.34
N THR A 27 13.82 4.31 16.43
CA THR A 27 14.02 5.76 16.24
C THR A 27 12.93 6.59 16.90
N GLY A 28 11.74 6.02 17.12
CA GLY A 28 10.55 6.73 17.59
C GLY A 28 9.80 7.47 16.47
N ASP A 29 10.29 7.41 15.23
CA ASP A 29 9.66 8.06 14.08
C ASP A 29 8.33 7.39 13.71
N ASP A 30 7.28 8.20 13.52
CA ASP A 30 6.01 7.72 12.96
C ASP A 30 6.02 7.95 11.45
N TYR A 31 6.03 6.89 10.70
CA TYR A 31 6.11 6.93 9.24
C TYR A 31 4.84 7.46 8.57
N ILE A 32 3.68 7.43 9.26
CA ILE A 32 2.44 7.99 8.75
C ILE A 32 2.26 9.41 9.27
N LYS A 33 2.58 10.40 8.44
CA LYS A 33 2.58 11.82 8.77
C LYS A 33 1.27 12.53 8.41
N ALA A 34 0.45 11.94 7.52
CA ALA A 34 -0.82 12.50 7.08
C ALA A 34 -1.93 11.45 7.05
N ALA A 35 -3.18 11.90 7.00
CA ALA A 35 -4.32 11.00 6.89
C ALA A 35 -4.24 10.18 5.58
N PRO A 36 -4.59 8.88 5.62
CA PRO A 36 -4.63 8.07 4.42
C PRO A 36 -5.69 8.61 3.44
N ARG A 37 -5.37 8.61 2.14
CA ARG A 37 -6.28 9.07 1.07
C ARG A 37 -7.35 8.05 0.67
N GLY A 38 -7.29 6.84 1.19
CA GLY A 38 -8.23 5.78 0.89
C GLY A 38 -8.25 4.68 1.95
N PRO A 39 -9.12 3.70 1.79
CA PRO A 39 -9.19 2.56 2.69
C PRO A 39 -7.98 1.62 2.51
N LEU A 40 -7.73 0.76 3.51
CA LEU A 40 -6.65 -0.25 3.47
C LEU A 40 -6.74 -1.18 2.26
N VAL A 41 -7.96 -1.41 1.77
CA VAL A 41 -8.23 -2.30 0.63
C VAL A 41 -9.11 -1.62 -0.37
N GLU A 42 -8.74 -1.72 -1.64
CA GLU A 42 -9.56 -1.31 -2.78
C GLU A 42 -9.66 -2.49 -3.76
N LEU A 43 -10.81 -2.65 -4.38
CA LEU A 43 -11.03 -3.64 -5.44
C LEU A 43 -11.30 -2.95 -6.77
N TYR A 44 -10.91 -3.63 -7.85
CA TYR A 44 -11.39 -3.32 -9.19
C TYR A 44 -12.08 -4.55 -9.77
N ALA A 45 -13.25 -4.35 -10.31
CA ALA A 45 -14.03 -5.40 -10.95
C ALA A 45 -14.49 -4.97 -12.34
N LEU A 46 -14.68 -5.97 -13.20
CA LEU A 46 -15.39 -5.81 -14.46
C LEU A 46 -16.89 -5.99 -14.19
N ALA A 47 -17.65 -4.94 -14.40
CA ALA A 47 -19.10 -4.94 -14.33
C ALA A 47 -19.65 -4.29 -15.61
N ASP A 48 -20.53 -5.00 -16.32
CA ASP A 48 -21.09 -4.54 -17.59
C ASP A 48 -20.03 -4.20 -18.66
N GLY A 49 -18.89 -4.92 -18.62
CA GLY A 49 -17.77 -4.71 -19.56
C GLY A 49 -16.85 -3.53 -19.21
N GLU A 50 -17.11 -2.82 -18.12
CA GLU A 50 -16.28 -1.70 -17.65
C GLU A 50 -15.49 -2.07 -16.38
N LYS A 51 -14.23 -1.65 -16.30
CA LYS A 51 -13.43 -1.74 -15.08
C LYS A 51 -13.85 -0.64 -14.12
N LYS A 52 -14.44 -1.00 -12.99
CA LYS A 52 -14.92 -0.09 -11.94
C LYS A 52 -14.13 -0.28 -10.65
N LYS A 53 -13.79 0.83 -9.99
CA LYS A 53 -13.23 0.84 -8.64
C LYS A 53 -14.37 0.61 -7.64
N LEU A 54 -14.19 -0.35 -6.75
CA LEU A 54 -15.13 -0.69 -5.70
C LEU A 54 -14.50 -0.40 -4.34
N LEU A 55 -15.08 0.49 -3.60
CA LEU A 55 -14.66 0.81 -2.23
C LEU A 55 -15.36 -0.13 -1.24
N PRO A 56 -14.69 -0.51 -0.15
CA PRO A 56 -15.29 -1.34 0.89
C PRO A 56 -16.40 -0.60 1.62
N GLY A 57 -17.38 -1.35 2.08
CA GLY A 57 -18.35 -0.89 3.08
C GLY A 57 -17.72 -0.68 4.46
N VAL A 58 -18.58 -0.44 5.45
CA VAL A 58 -18.14 -0.26 6.84
C VAL A 58 -17.53 -1.57 7.36
N PRO A 59 -16.27 -1.53 7.88
CA PRO A 59 -15.62 -2.75 8.35
C PRO A 59 -16.19 -3.25 9.68
N GLY A 60 -16.38 -4.56 9.77
CA GLY A 60 -16.41 -5.26 11.05
C GLY A 60 -14.98 -5.48 11.54
N MET A 61 -14.77 -5.50 12.86
CA MET A 61 -13.42 -5.62 13.39
C MET A 61 -13.37 -6.51 14.63
N SER A 62 -12.33 -7.33 14.71
CA SER A 62 -11.95 -8.04 15.92
C SER A 62 -10.44 -7.96 16.14
N ALA A 63 -10.03 -7.99 17.41
CA ALA A 63 -8.62 -7.96 17.79
C ALA A 63 -8.35 -8.95 18.91
N GLY A 64 -7.15 -9.51 18.92
CA GLY A 64 -6.64 -10.40 19.95
C GLY A 64 -5.14 -10.19 20.18
N ALA A 65 -4.53 -11.09 20.96
CA ALA A 65 -3.09 -11.02 21.21
C ALA A 65 -2.30 -11.17 19.90
N GLY A 66 -1.71 -10.06 19.43
CA GLY A 66 -0.84 -10.02 18.26
C GLY A 66 -1.55 -10.08 16.91
N PHE A 67 -2.87 -9.90 16.85
CA PHE A 67 -3.57 -9.79 15.58
C PHE A 67 -4.72 -8.77 15.61
N LEU A 68 -5.02 -8.28 14.42
CA LEU A 68 -6.19 -7.50 14.07
C LEU A 68 -6.85 -8.18 12.86
N GLU A 69 -8.15 -8.36 12.91
CA GLU A 69 -8.94 -8.88 11.80
C GLU A 69 -10.00 -7.85 11.40
N ILE A 70 -10.05 -7.53 10.11
CA ILE A 70 -10.94 -6.57 9.51
C ILE A 70 -11.80 -7.33 8.51
N SER A 71 -13.10 -7.24 8.62
CA SER A 71 -14.04 -7.94 7.74
C SER A 71 -14.95 -6.97 7.02
N TYR A 72 -15.04 -7.15 5.72
CA TYR A 72 -15.94 -6.43 4.83
C TYR A 72 -16.99 -7.40 4.30
N THR A 73 -18.24 -6.98 4.20
CA THR A 73 -19.34 -7.78 3.66
C THR A 73 -19.73 -7.37 2.25
N GLU A 74 -19.26 -6.18 1.82
CA GLU A 74 -19.55 -5.63 0.51
C GLU A 74 -18.42 -4.73 0.00
N PHE A 75 -18.35 -4.59 -1.32
CA PHE A 75 -17.54 -3.59 -2.04
C PHE A 75 -18.38 -2.94 -3.13
N GLY A 76 -18.53 -1.60 -3.05
CA GLY A 76 -19.35 -0.84 -4.00
C GLY A 76 -20.80 -1.30 -4.07
N GLY A 77 -21.37 -1.80 -2.95
CA GLY A 77 -22.71 -2.36 -2.89
C GLY A 77 -22.84 -3.78 -3.45
N LEU A 78 -21.75 -4.38 -3.94
CA LEU A 78 -21.75 -5.77 -4.41
C LEU A 78 -21.47 -6.74 -3.24
N PRO A 79 -22.11 -7.93 -3.21
CA PRO A 79 -21.90 -8.94 -2.17
C PRO A 79 -20.54 -9.64 -2.33
N ILE A 80 -19.47 -8.90 -2.09
CA ILE A 80 -18.09 -9.37 -2.08
C ILE A 80 -17.60 -9.28 -0.64
N GLY A 81 -17.39 -10.42 -0.01
CA GLY A 81 -16.84 -10.53 1.33
C GLY A 81 -15.31 -10.53 1.29
N MET A 82 -14.67 -9.86 2.24
CA MET A 82 -13.23 -9.96 2.44
C MET A 82 -12.87 -9.92 3.92
N THR A 83 -12.00 -10.82 4.32
CA THR A 83 -11.37 -10.80 5.65
C THR A 83 -9.90 -10.49 5.49
N VAL A 84 -9.43 -9.41 6.12
CA VAL A 84 -8.02 -9.01 6.17
C VAL A 84 -7.51 -9.25 7.58
N ARG A 85 -6.51 -10.12 7.72
CA ARG A 85 -5.86 -10.41 8.99
C ARG A 85 -4.46 -9.84 9.02
N CYS A 86 -4.22 -8.91 9.93
CA CYS A 86 -2.93 -8.34 10.24
C CYS A 86 -2.37 -9.02 11.49
N THR A 87 -1.19 -9.62 11.39
CA THR A 87 -0.53 -10.34 12.49
C THR A 87 0.84 -9.73 12.76
N ALA A 88 1.14 -9.48 14.04
CA ALA A 88 2.47 -9.09 14.47
C ALA A 88 3.35 -10.34 14.60
N GLU A 89 4.40 -10.45 13.78
CA GLU A 89 5.33 -11.57 13.75
C GLU A 89 6.78 -11.05 13.87
N ASN A 90 7.40 -11.22 15.04
CA ASN A 90 8.76 -10.72 15.30
C ASN A 90 8.91 -9.23 14.95
N ASP A 91 9.61 -8.91 13.86
CA ASP A 91 9.92 -7.53 13.44
C ASP A 91 9.02 -7.03 12.30
N ARG A 92 7.95 -7.76 11.93
CA ARG A 92 7.13 -7.46 10.77
C ARG A 92 5.63 -7.55 11.06
N LEU A 93 4.85 -6.82 10.27
CA LEU A 93 3.41 -7.01 10.15
C LEU A 93 3.13 -7.89 8.93
N CYS A 94 2.48 -9.02 9.17
CA CYS A 94 2.02 -9.90 8.09
C CYS A 94 0.54 -9.61 7.83
N ILE A 95 0.22 -9.22 6.59
CA ILE A 95 -1.13 -8.90 6.16
C ILE A 95 -1.59 -9.98 5.17
N ARG A 96 -2.68 -10.67 5.50
CA ARG A 96 -3.27 -11.72 4.66
C ARG A 96 -4.72 -11.39 4.41
N ALA A 97 -5.19 -11.62 3.18
CA ALA A 97 -6.59 -11.46 2.84
C ALA A 97 -7.18 -12.77 2.30
N ARG A 98 -8.45 -12.96 2.62
CA ARG A 98 -9.32 -13.97 2.01
C ARG A 98 -10.55 -13.26 1.47
N MET A 99 -10.86 -13.51 0.20
CA MET A 99 -12.00 -12.93 -0.49
C MET A 99 -13.00 -14.01 -0.89
N GLU A 100 -14.28 -13.70 -0.78
CA GLU A 100 -15.41 -14.51 -1.23
C GLU A 100 -16.31 -13.64 -2.11
N ASN A 101 -16.32 -13.91 -3.41
CA ASN A 101 -17.14 -13.15 -4.36
C ASN A 101 -18.47 -13.88 -4.61
N HIS A 102 -19.56 -13.31 -4.17
CA HIS A 102 -20.92 -13.80 -4.38
C HIS A 102 -21.69 -12.95 -5.39
N SER A 103 -21.00 -12.03 -6.07
CA SER A 103 -21.57 -11.18 -7.13
C SER A 103 -21.35 -11.81 -8.52
N ALA A 104 -22.00 -11.22 -9.53
CA ALA A 104 -21.75 -11.57 -10.94
C ALA A 104 -20.56 -10.81 -11.55
N ALA A 105 -19.93 -9.90 -10.80
CA ALA A 105 -18.80 -9.12 -11.29
C ALA A 105 -17.49 -9.92 -11.15
N ASP A 106 -16.62 -9.79 -12.15
CA ASP A 106 -15.28 -10.38 -12.10
C ASP A 106 -14.31 -9.45 -11.40
N VAL A 107 -13.81 -9.84 -10.22
CA VAL A 107 -12.76 -9.09 -9.53
C VAL A 107 -11.43 -9.31 -10.27
N VAL A 108 -10.88 -8.22 -10.81
CA VAL A 108 -9.68 -8.26 -11.66
C VAL A 108 -8.43 -7.72 -10.97
N GLU A 109 -8.60 -6.92 -9.89
CA GLU A 109 -7.47 -6.35 -9.16
C GLU A 109 -7.84 -6.12 -7.69
N VAL A 110 -6.90 -6.38 -6.80
CA VAL A 110 -6.97 -6.10 -5.37
C VAL A 110 -5.76 -5.25 -4.99
N LEU A 111 -5.99 -4.02 -4.53
CA LEU A 111 -4.94 -3.18 -3.94
C LEU A 111 -4.96 -3.37 -2.42
N MET A 112 -3.85 -3.92 -1.89
CA MET A 112 -3.72 -4.19 -0.46
C MET A 112 -2.25 -4.47 -0.09
N PRO A 113 -1.73 -3.93 1.01
CA PRO A 113 -2.30 -2.83 1.79
C PRO A 113 -2.12 -1.50 1.05
N HIS A 114 -3.13 -0.64 1.05
CA HIS A 114 -3.02 0.73 0.59
C HIS A 114 -2.72 1.61 1.80
N ILE A 115 -1.46 1.96 2.01
CA ILE A 115 -1.01 2.80 3.12
C ILE A 115 -0.59 4.14 2.55
N GLY A 116 -1.16 5.23 3.05
CA GLY A 116 -0.90 6.57 2.57
C GLY A 116 -0.33 7.49 3.66
N GLY A 117 0.09 8.69 3.24
CA GLY A 117 0.64 9.71 4.12
C GLY A 117 2.02 9.37 4.67
N VAL A 118 2.84 8.61 3.93
CA VAL A 118 4.09 8.03 4.42
C VAL A 118 5.30 8.82 3.94
N TYR A 119 6.11 9.31 4.86
CA TYR A 119 7.52 9.61 4.67
C TYR A 119 8.34 9.33 5.93
N LEU A 120 9.66 9.31 5.81
CA LEU A 120 10.58 8.93 6.87
C LEU A 120 11.26 10.19 7.44
N GLY A 121 11.56 10.16 8.75
CA GLY A 121 12.20 11.27 9.41
C GLY A 121 11.38 12.57 9.41
N GLU A 122 12.08 13.71 9.33
CA GLU A 122 11.49 15.05 9.33
C GLU A 122 11.30 15.63 7.93
N ASP A 123 12.08 15.15 6.94
CA ASP A 123 12.09 15.65 5.57
C ASP A 123 12.06 14.47 4.57
N TYR A 124 11.09 14.48 3.68
CA TYR A 124 10.98 13.49 2.59
C TYR A 124 12.00 13.71 1.47
N ALA A 125 12.74 14.81 1.46
CA ALA A 125 13.65 15.16 0.37
C ALA A 125 14.88 14.25 0.30
N ASP A 126 15.32 13.67 1.41
CA ASP A 126 16.43 12.71 1.48
C ASP A 126 15.98 11.25 1.36
N ASP A 127 14.70 11.00 1.34
CA ASP A 127 14.13 9.68 1.15
C ASP A 127 14.52 9.07 -0.20
N ALA A 128 14.60 7.77 -0.23
CA ALA A 128 14.79 7.01 -1.45
C ALA A 128 13.93 5.75 -1.47
N ILE A 129 13.53 5.35 -2.66
CA ILE A 129 12.82 4.08 -2.89
C ILE A 129 13.66 3.20 -3.80
N ILE A 130 13.75 1.91 -3.45
CA ILE A 130 14.37 0.88 -4.28
C ILE A 130 13.32 -0.18 -4.60
N TYR A 131 13.28 -0.62 -5.84
CA TYR A 131 12.53 -1.79 -6.27
C TYR A 131 13.32 -2.58 -7.32
N PRO A 132 13.09 -3.90 -7.42
CA PRO A 132 13.85 -4.78 -8.29
C PRO A 132 13.36 -4.73 -9.74
N HIS A 133 13.27 -3.53 -10.34
CA HIS A 133 12.95 -3.31 -11.74
C HIS A 133 14.16 -3.66 -12.60
N HIS A 134 14.08 -4.69 -13.46
CA HIS A 134 15.21 -5.26 -14.20
C HIS A 134 16.41 -5.57 -13.28
N ALA A 135 17.48 -4.80 -13.40
CA ALA A 135 18.70 -4.90 -12.61
C ALA A 135 18.64 -4.17 -11.25
N GLY A 136 17.49 -3.58 -10.92
CA GLY A 136 17.27 -2.74 -9.77
C GLY A 136 17.19 -1.25 -10.13
N GLU A 137 16.25 -0.57 -9.53
CA GLU A 137 16.04 0.88 -9.70
C GLU A 137 16.01 1.56 -8.34
N ARG A 138 16.69 2.70 -8.24
CA ARG A 138 16.67 3.59 -7.10
C ARG A 138 16.17 4.95 -7.51
N THR A 139 15.10 5.43 -6.89
CA THR A 139 14.61 6.80 -7.04
C THR A 139 14.86 7.57 -5.76
N ARG A 140 15.62 8.67 -5.84
CA ARG A 140 15.82 9.62 -4.74
C ARG A 140 14.69 10.62 -4.74
N ASN A 141 14.30 11.09 -3.55
CA ASN A 141 13.18 12.01 -3.36
C ASN A 141 11.97 11.57 -4.22
N PRO A 142 11.36 10.41 -3.92
CA PRO A 142 10.31 9.86 -4.78
C PRO A 142 9.08 10.77 -4.85
N VAL A 143 8.82 11.55 -3.80
CA VAL A 143 7.73 12.53 -3.77
C VAL A 143 7.81 13.49 -4.96
N MET A 144 8.96 14.10 -5.18
CA MET A 144 9.19 15.02 -6.31
C MET A 144 9.67 14.29 -7.57
N GLY A 145 10.47 13.24 -7.40
CA GLY A 145 11.11 12.51 -8.49
C GLY A 145 10.12 11.87 -9.47
N TYR A 146 9.00 11.39 -9.00
CA TYR A 146 7.96 10.83 -9.87
C TYR A 146 7.23 11.92 -10.67
N GLY A 147 7.08 13.12 -10.11
CA GLY A 147 6.48 14.25 -10.80
C GLY A 147 7.35 14.86 -11.90
N VAL A 148 8.67 14.90 -11.70
CA VAL A 148 9.62 15.51 -12.64
C VAL A 148 9.87 14.64 -13.87
N ASN A 149 9.80 13.33 -13.75
CA ASN A 149 10.11 12.36 -14.81
C ASN A 149 8.98 12.12 -15.83
N LYS A 150 8.02 13.04 -15.95
CA LYS A 150 6.91 12.97 -16.95
C LYS A 150 7.34 12.75 -18.39
N LYS A 151 8.59 13.07 -18.74
CA LYS A 151 9.08 13.08 -20.12
C LYS A 151 9.88 11.84 -20.51
N ASP A 152 10.26 10.99 -19.56
CA ASP A 152 11.04 9.80 -19.86
C ASP A 152 10.14 8.63 -20.24
N PHE A 153 9.88 8.51 -21.54
CA PHE A 153 9.10 7.40 -22.13
C PHE A 153 9.61 6.00 -21.74
N TRP A 154 10.89 5.85 -21.48
CA TRP A 154 11.51 4.58 -21.03
C TRP A 154 11.24 4.26 -19.56
N ARG A 155 10.78 5.24 -18.80
CA ARG A 155 10.28 5.06 -17.42
C ARG A 155 8.76 5.02 -17.39
N ALA A 156 8.16 4.45 -18.42
CA ALA A 156 6.74 4.44 -18.75
C ALA A 156 5.80 3.82 -17.73
N SER A 157 6.30 3.38 -16.58
CA SER A 157 5.48 2.92 -15.48
C SER A 157 5.02 4.05 -14.53
N SER A 158 5.41 5.31 -14.81
CA SER A 158 4.85 6.46 -14.09
C SER A 158 3.72 7.06 -14.90
N VAL A 159 2.51 6.96 -14.38
CA VAL A 159 1.31 7.50 -15.01
C VAL A 159 0.74 8.58 -14.11
N ALA A 160 0.40 9.74 -14.69
CA ALA A 160 -0.31 10.79 -13.98
C ALA A 160 -1.81 10.53 -14.06
N PHE A 161 -2.49 10.51 -12.92
CA PHE A 161 -3.94 10.47 -12.80
C PHE A 161 -4.39 11.78 -12.12
N GLY A 162 -4.71 12.80 -12.91
CA GLY A 162 -4.99 14.11 -12.36
C GLY A 162 -3.77 14.67 -11.63
N ASP A 163 -3.90 14.87 -10.32
CA ASP A 163 -2.85 15.40 -9.45
C ASP A 163 -1.98 14.34 -8.77
N ILE A 164 -2.15 13.05 -9.14
CA ILE A 164 -1.41 11.93 -8.56
C ILE A 164 -0.45 11.35 -9.59
N TYR A 165 0.79 11.13 -9.18
CA TYR A 165 1.80 10.38 -9.93
C TYR A 165 1.90 8.98 -9.35
N ARG A 166 1.72 7.98 -10.22
CA ARG A 166 1.73 6.56 -9.85
C ARG A 166 2.87 5.86 -10.55
N ARG A 167 3.68 5.16 -9.78
CA ARG A 167 4.67 4.19 -10.24
C ARG A 167 4.18 2.80 -9.91
N GLU A 168 4.00 1.96 -10.91
CA GLU A 168 3.58 0.59 -10.76
C GLU A 168 4.59 -0.35 -11.41
N ILE A 169 5.00 -1.39 -10.69
CA ILE A 169 5.93 -2.41 -11.18
C ILE A 169 5.38 -3.78 -10.84
N ASN A 170 5.09 -4.55 -11.88
CA ASN A 170 4.52 -5.88 -11.75
C ASN A 170 5.62 -6.95 -11.69
N TYR A 171 5.54 -7.81 -10.67
CA TYR A 171 6.33 -9.03 -10.57
C TYR A 171 5.80 -10.08 -11.56
N CYS A 172 6.75 -10.85 -12.08
CA CYS A 172 6.71 -11.68 -13.28
C CYS A 172 6.63 -10.88 -14.59
N GLY A 173 6.62 -9.55 -14.53
CA GLY A 173 6.77 -8.67 -15.69
C GLY A 173 8.11 -7.96 -15.64
N LEU A 174 8.11 -6.69 -15.25
CA LEU A 174 9.30 -5.86 -15.19
C LEU A 174 10.10 -6.02 -13.88
N ALA A 175 9.47 -6.47 -12.79
CA ALA A 175 10.15 -6.74 -11.52
C ALA A 175 10.73 -8.16 -11.50
N SER A 176 11.94 -8.31 -11.00
CA SER A 176 12.57 -9.61 -10.74
C SER A 176 12.13 -10.25 -9.42
N MET A 177 11.59 -9.45 -8.50
CA MET A 177 11.04 -9.86 -7.20
C MET A 177 9.86 -8.95 -6.81
N SER A 178 8.98 -9.42 -5.93
CA SER A 178 7.79 -8.67 -5.53
C SER A 178 7.99 -7.95 -4.20
N TRP A 179 8.84 -6.93 -4.21
CA TRP A 179 9.07 -6.08 -3.04
C TRP A 179 9.51 -4.66 -3.44
N MET A 180 9.40 -3.75 -2.49
CA MET A 180 10.04 -2.43 -2.52
C MET A 180 10.61 -2.09 -1.14
N TYR A 181 11.58 -1.19 -1.11
CA TYR A 181 12.18 -0.67 0.10
C TYR A 181 12.26 0.85 0.04
N TYR A 182 11.59 1.51 0.98
CA TYR A 182 11.57 2.95 1.15
C TYR A 182 12.44 3.30 2.35
N TYR A 183 13.39 4.21 2.22
CA TYR A 183 14.39 4.46 3.25
C TYR A 183 15.01 5.86 3.16
N ASP A 184 15.47 6.34 4.32
CA ASP A 184 16.38 7.45 4.51
C ASP A 184 17.71 6.97 5.12
N ALA A 185 18.43 7.85 5.85
CA ALA A 185 19.68 7.52 6.51
C ALA A 185 19.50 6.66 7.79
N GLU A 186 18.36 6.77 8.46
CA GLU A 186 18.11 6.19 9.80
C GLU A 186 16.93 5.22 9.83
N ASN A 187 16.01 5.35 8.87
CA ASN A 187 14.75 4.63 8.83
C ASN A 187 14.62 3.80 7.56
N GLY A 188 13.74 2.81 7.60
CA GLY A 188 13.42 2.03 6.42
C GLY A 188 12.13 1.23 6.56
N LEU A 189 11.39 1.16 5.47
CA LEU A 189 10.15 0.41 5.35
C LEU A 189 10.25 -0.57 4.17
N TYR A 190 10.32 -1.85 4.49
CA TYR A 190 10.24 -2.93 3.51
C TYR A 190 8.78 -3.35 3.33
N ILE A 191 8.34 -3.42 2.07
CA ILE A 191 7.03 -3.94 1.68
C ILE A 191 7.25 -5.02 0.64
N GLY A 192 6.73 -6.23 0.87
CA GLY A 192 6.89 -7.34 -0.06
C GLY A 192 5.74 -8.33 -0.03
N SER A 193 5.43 -8.91 -1.18
CA SER A 193 4.51 -10.03 -1.30
C SER A 193 5.27 -11.34 -1.21
N HIS A 194 4.81 -12.22 -0.32
CA HIS A 194 5.35 -13.54 -0.08
C HIS A 194 4.31 -14.65 -0.38
N ASP A 195 3.41 -14.40 -1.34
CA ASP A 195 2.43 -15.41 -1.75
C ASP A 195 3.11 -16.54 -2.55
N ALA A 196 3.08 -17.74 -1.99
CA ALA A 196 3.67 -18.93 -2.62
C ALA A 196 2.92 -19.43 -3.87
N ARG A 197 1.73 -18.90 -4.15
CA ARG A 197 0.95 -19.26 -5.34
C ARG A 197 1.35 -18.47 -6.57
N PHE A 198 2.26 -17.50 -6.43
CA PHE A 198 2.80 -16.68 -7.51
C PHE A 198 1.72 -15.97 -8.37
N PRO A 199 0.70 -15.33 -7.80
CA PRO A 199 -0.18 -14.48 -8.57
C PRO A 199 0.62 -13.33 -9.16
N VAL A 200 0.13 -12.72 -10.23
CA VAL A 200 0.70 -11.45 -10.70
C VAL A 200 0.52 -10.42 -9.59
N THR A 201 1.64 -9.95 -9.07
CA THR A 201 1.68 -9.02 -7.94
C THR A 201 2.44 -7.78 -8.35
N GLY A 202 1.91 -6.59 -8.07
CA GLY A 202 2.58 -5.32 -8.28
C GLY A 202 2.89 -4.63 -6.97
N VAL A 203 3.93 -3.81 -6.97
CA VAL A 203 4.15 -2.78 -5.96
C VAL A 203 3.85 -1.42 -6.58
N ILE A 204 3.16 -0.58 -5.83
CA ILE A 204 2.67 0.71 -6.29
C ILE A 204 3.15 1.77 -5.32
N ALA A 205 3.72 2.85 -5.86
CA ALA A 205 4.00 4.06 -5.11
C ALA A 205 3.26 5.23 -5.78
N GLU A 206 2.56 6.00 -4.98
CA GLU A 206 1.80 7.17 -5.40
C GLU A 206 2.26 8.41 -4.67
N THR A 207 2.26 9.56 -5.35
CA THR A 207 2.57 10.87 -4.77
C THR A 207 1.84 11.98 -5.52
N SER A 208 1.57 13.10 -4.87
CA SER A 208 1.05 14.30 -5.53
C SER A 208 2.10 14.97 -6.43
N GLY A 209 3.39 14.75 -6.17
CA GLY A 209 4.49 15.46 -6.83
C GLY A 209 4.55 16.95 -6.43
N SER A 210 3.92 17.34 -5.32
CA SER A 210 3.91 18.67 -4.76
C SER A 210 4.64 18.72 -3.43
N ALA A 211 5.47 19.73 -3.24
CA ALA A 211 6.14 19.98 -1.95
C ALA A 211 5.18 20.44 -0.86
N GLU A 212 4.04 21.03 -1.25
CA GLU A 212 3.03 21.55 -0.33
C GLU A 212 2.07 20.47 0.18
N ASP A 213 1.83 19.45 -0.66
CA ASP A 213 1.01 18.28 -0.34
C ASP A 213 1.69 17.04 -0.96
N PRO A 214 2.71 16.49 -0.30
CA PRO A 214 3.56 15.43 -0.85
C PRO A 214 2.88 14.06 -0.98
N TRP A 215 1.64 13.95 -0.54
CA TRP A 215 0.87 12.66 -0.49
C TRP A 215 -0.15 12.47 -1.57
#